data_256ce3f276175fffe7a5a4d9433d8aca
#
_entry.id   256ce3f276175fffe7a5a4d9433d8aca
#
_cell.length_a   1.000
_cell.length_b   1.000
_cell.length_c   1.000
_cell.angle_alpha   90.00
_cell.angle_beta   90.00
_cell.angle_gamma   90.00
#
_symmetry.space_group_name_H-M   'P 1'
#
loop_
_entity.id
_entity.type
_entity.pdbx_description
1 polymer ?
#
loop_
_entity_poly.entity_id
_entity_poly.type
_entity_poly.pdbx_seq_one_letter_code
_entity_poly.pdbx_strand_id
1 'polypeptide(L)'
;MQDKYNHLDVEAFAQQTWNSRDAYRVTEDRSREKFYACSMLPYPSGKLHMGHVRNYTINDMLARHLRMKGYNVLMPMGWDAFGLPAENAALKNGVPPAKWTMDNIAYMKKQMQALGLAIDWSREVATCDPSYYKWNQWLFLKMLDKGIAYRKTQVVNWDPVDQTVLANEQVIDGKGWRTGAPVEKREIPGYYLKITDYAQELLGRVQDQLPGWPERVKLMQENWIGKSEGVRLAFTHDIRDATGALIGGGRMYVFTTRADTLMGVTFCAVAAEHPLATHAAHNNPELTAFIEECKRGGTTEAELAVREKVGMRTGLSVTHPLSGQQVEVWVGNYVLMGYGDGAVMGVPAHDERDFIFAKKYGIPIVEVILIDGYEYDYDQWNDWYGDKQRGVTINSDSFSGLGYQEAVDAIAHALKVRGLGEKMTTWRLRDWGVSRQRYWGTPIPIIHCDEHGAVSVPEKDLPVVLPQDCVPDGSGNPLVHHEGFHAGVTCP
;
A
#
# COMPACT_ATOMS: atom_id res chain seq x y z
N MET A 1 -56.29 -29.10 -3.32
CA MET A 1 -54.92 -29.08 -2.67
C MET A 1 -54.06 -30.06 -3.45
N GLN A 2 -52.85 -29.65 -3.82
CA GLN A 2 -51.90 -30.59 -4.40
C GLN A 2 -51.44 -31.56 -3.30
N ASP A 3 -51.45 -32.84 -3.56
CA ASP A 3 -51.11 -33.88 -2.55
C ASP A 3 -49.60 -33.89 -2.16
N LYS A 4 -48.78 -33.13 -2.89
CA LYS A 4 -47.37 -32.98 -2.58
C LYS A 4 -46.92 -31.51 -2.68
N TYR A 5 -46.14 -31.07 -1.69
CA TYR A 5 -45.50 -29.76 -1.72
C TYR A 5 -44.47 -29.72 -2.86
N ASN A 6 -44.70 -28.81 -3.80
CA ASN A 6 -43.73 -28.50 -4.87
C ASN A 6 -43.09 -27.14 -4.56
N HIS A 7 -41.84 -27.17 -4.10
CA HIS A 7 -41.11 -25.96 -3.74
C HIS A 7 -40.92 -25.00 -4.94
N LEU A 8 -40.68 -25.51 -6.13
CA LEU A 8 -40.47 -24.69 -7.33
C LEU A 8 -41.71 -23.85 -7.67
N ASP A 9 -42.92 -24.44 -7.59
CA ASP A 9 -44.15 -23.69 -7.84
C ASP A 9 -44.41 -22.64 -6.78
N VAL A 10 -44.14 -22.94 -5.51
CA VAL A 10 -44.29 -22.00 -4.40
C VAL A 10 -43.31 -20.83 -4.48
N GLU A 11 -42.04 -21.12 -4.78
CA GLU A 11 -41.00 -20.10 -4.98
C GLU A 11 -41.31 -19.18 -6.18
N ALA A 12 -41.70 -19.77 -7.32
CA ALA A 12 -42.09 -19.02 -8.51
C ALA A 12 -43.29 -18.08 -8.24
N PHE A 13 -44.32 -18.59 -7.55
CA PHE A 13 -45.48 -17.82 -7.17
C PHE A 13 -45.12 -16.66 -6.20
N ALA A 14 -44.28 -16.95 -5.21
CA ALA A 14 -43.84 -15.94 -4.24
C ALA A 14 -43.03 -14.83 -4.94
N GLN A 15 -42.08 -15.16 -5.77
CA GLN A 15 -41.26 -14.20 -6.51
C GLN A 15 -42.10 -13.36 -7.47
N GLN A 16 -43.02 -13.98 -8.20
CA GLN A 16 -43.96 -13.27 -9.07
C GLN A 16 -44.81 -12.28 -8.26
N THR A 17 -45.31 -12.68 -7.07
CA THR A 17 -46.09 -11.83 -6.18
C THR A 17 -45.29 -10.65 -5.68
N TRP A 18 -44.04 -10.87 -5.26
CA TRP A 18 -43.14 -9.78 -4.81
C TRP A 18 -42.82 -8.79 -5.93
N ASN A 19 -42.53 -9.29 -7.12
CA ASN A 19 -42.22 -8.45 -8.29
C ASN A 19 -43.44 -7.62 -8.73
N SER A 20 -44.64 -8.22 -8.79
CA SER A 20 -45.86 -7.52 -9.19
C SER A 20 -46.31 -6.42 -8.20
N ARG A 21 -45.88 -6.52 -6.95
CA ARG A 21 -46.17 -5.56 -5.90
C ARG A 21 -45.05 -4.58 -5.60
N ASP A 22 -43.94 -4.66 -6.31
CA ASP A 22 -42.69 -3.90 -5.98
C ASP A 22 -42.34 -4.03 -4.48
N ALA A 23 -42.48 -5.25 -3.91
CA ALA A 23 -42.47 -5.48 -2.48
C ALA A 23 -41.19 -5.01 -1.76
N TYR A 24 -40.08 -4.89 -2.46
CA TYR A 24 -38.76 -4.51 -1.92
C TYR A 24 -38.29 -3.13 -2.37
N ARG A 25 -39.07 -2.46 -3.22
CA ARG A 25 -38.76 -1.09 -3.63
C ARG A 25 -38.92 -0.13 -2.45
N VAL A 26 -37.87 0.65 -2.22
CA VAL A 26 -37.84 1.64 -1.14
C VAL A 26 -38.19 3.03 -1.68
N THR A 27 -38.92 3.79 -0.90
CA THR A 27 -39.19 5.22 -1.12
C THR A 27 -38.68 6.02 0.08
N GLU A 28 -38.38 7.30 -0.13
CA GLU A 28 -37.91 8.20 0.91
C GLU A 28 -39.02 8.56 1.87
N ASP A 29 -39.25 7.71 2.89
CA ASP A 29 -40.22 7.90 3.95
C ASP A 29 -39.55 8.29 5.27
N ARG A 30 -39.67 9.56 5.65
CA ARG A 30 -39.06 10.10 6.88
C ARG A 30 -39.87 9.77 8.15
N SER A 31 -41.05 9.23 8.04
CA SER A 31 -41.88 8.82 9.19
C SER A 31 -41.43 7.47 9.76
N ARG A 32 -40.63 6.71 9.02
CA ARG A 32 -40.16 5.38 9.41
C ARG A 32 -38.65 5.40 9.71
N GLU A 33 -38.24 4.62 10.68
CA GLU A 33 -36.84 4.41 10.98
C GLU A 33 -36.12 3.76 9.79
N LYS A 34 -34.97 4.31 9.41
CA LYS A 34 -34.22 3.87 8.24
C LYS A 34 -33.22 2.78 8.60
N PHE A 35 -33.06 1.83 7.71
CA PHE A 35 -31.96 0.88 7.77
C PHE A 35 -31.35 0.67 6.37
N TYR A 36 -30.03 0.72 6.29
CA TYR A 36 -29.26 0.46 5.07
C TYR A 36 -28.62 -0.92 5.15
N ALA A 37 -29.24 -1.91 4.49
CA ALA A 37 -28.73 -3.28 4.40
C ALA A 37 -27.70 -3.38 3.26
N CYS A 38 -26.46 -2.95 3.55
CA CYS A 38 -25.39 -2.91 2.58
C CYS A 38 -24.62 -4.23 2.54
N SER A 39 -24.52 -4.83 1.36
CA SER A 39 -23.61 -5.93 1.06
C SER A 39 -22.50 -5.43 0.16
N MET A 40 -21.32 -6.08 0.23
CA MET A 40 -20.25 -5.84 -0.72
C MET A 40 -20.73 -6.20 -2.14
N LEU A 41 -20.53 -5.30 -3.10
CA LEU A 41 -20.86 -5.52 -4.49
C LEU A 41 -20.01 -6.67 -5.06
N PRO A 42 -20.63 -7.70 -5.67
CA PRO A 42 -19.87 -8.80 -6.25
C PRO A 42 -19.15 -8.36 -7.53
N TYR A 43 -18.02 -9.01 -7.77
CA TYR A 43 -17.35 -8.92 -9.06
C TYR A 43 -18.03 -9.87 -10.05
N PRO A 44 -18.40 -9.42 -11.26
CA PRO A 44 -19.12 -10.26 -12.25
C PRO A 44 -18.15 -11.21 -12.96
N SER A 45 -17.71 -12.26 -12.26
CA SER A 45 -16.70 -13.23 -12.74
C SER A 45 -17.27 -14.50 -13.35
N GLY A 46 -18.59 -14.59 -13.55
CA GLY A 46 -19.28 -15.71 -14.18
C GLY A 46 -20.44 -16.27 -13.40
N LYS A 47 -20.21 -17.00 -12.32
CA LYS A 47 -21.25 -17.66 -11.51
C LYS A 47 -21.16 -17.27 -10.07
N LEU A 48 -22.31 -17.24 -9.37
CA LEU A 48 -22.31 -17.19 -7.92
C LEU A 48 -21.67 -18.45 -7.34
N HIS A 49 -20.95 -18.33 -6.24
CA HIS A 49 -20.44 -19.42 -5.44
C HIS A 49 -21.00 -19.36 -4.01
N MET A 50 -20.79 -20.38 -3.21
CA MET A 50 -21.34 -20.47 -1.87
C MET A 50 -20.98 -19.29 -0.95
N GLY A 51 -19.84 -18.64 -1.17
CA GLY A 51 -19.48 -17.40 -0.45
C GLY A 51 -20.46 -16.26 -0.72
N HIS A 52 -20.89 -16.07 -1.97
CA HIS A 52 -21.93 -15.11 -2.34
C HIS A 52 -23.27 -15.48 -1.69
N VAL A 53 -23.67 -16.75 -1.79
CA VAL A 53 -24.95 -17.22 -1.20
C VAL A 53 -24.96 -16.94 0.30
N ARG A 54 -23.92 -17.33 1.03
CA ARG A 54 -23.79 -17.07 2.47
C ARG A 54 -23.90 -15.58 2.80
N ASN A 55 -23.12 -14.76 2.13
CA ASN A 55 -23.03 -13.34 2.44
C ASN A 55 -24.36 -12.62 2.21
N TYR A 56 -24.96 -12.85 1.04
CA TYR A 56 -26.21 -12.16 0.68
C TYR A 56 -27.43 -12.71 1.42
N THR A 57 -27.48 -13.99 1.75
CA THR A 57 -28.59 -14.56 2.56
C THR A 57 -28.57 -14.04 4.00
N ILE A 58 -27.39 -13.84 4.61
CA ILE A 58 -27.29 -13.24 5.95
C ILE A 58 -27.84 -11.80 5.92
N ASN A 59 -27.45 -11.02 4.93
CA ASN A 59 -27.94 -9.64 4.79
C ASN A 59 -29.43 -9.58 4.46
N ASP A 60 -29.91 -10.49 3.62
CA ASP A 60 -31.32 -10.63 3.26
C ASP A 60 -32.18 -10.97 4.48
N MET A 61 -31.72 -11.89 5.32
CA MET A 61 -32.43 -12.23 6.57
C MET A 61 -32.58 -11.00 7.45
N LEU A 62 -31.52 -10.23 7.66
CA LEU A 62 -31.56 -8.99 8.45
C LEU A 62 -32.51 -7.95 7.83
N ALA A 63 -32.43 -7.75 6.52
CA ALA A 63 -33.29 -6.82 5.79
C ALA A 63 -34.78 -7.18 5.93
N ARG A 64 -35.14 -8.46 5.77
CA ARG A 64 -36.52 -8.95 5.93
C ARG A 64 -37.01 -8.79 7.38
N HIS A 65 -36.17 -9.16 8.34
CA HIS A 65 -36.51 -9.01 9.76
C HIS A 65 -36.85 -7.56 10.12
N LEU A 66 -36.02 -6.60 9.68
CA LEU A 66 -36.23 -5.18 9.95
C LEU A 66 -37.47 -4.62 9.21
N ARG A 67 -37.71 -5.05 7.96
CA ARG A 67 -38.96 -4.69 7.25
C ARG A 67 -40.21 -5.17 8.03
N MET A 68 -40.18 -6.39 8.56
CA MET A 68 -41.27 -6.91 9.39
C MET A 68 -41.46 -6.10 10.68
N LYS A 69 -40.43 -5.48 11.22
CA LYS A 69 -40.47 -4.56 12.35
C LYS A 69 -40.92 -3.14 11.97
N GLY A 70 -41.19 -2.86 10.71
CA GLY A 70 -41.69 -1.56 10.26
C GLY A 70 -40.59 -0.57 9.78
N TYR A 71 -39.33 -0.97 9.76
CA TYR A 71 -38.26 -0.12 9.24
C TYR A 71 -38.41 0.15 7.75
N ASN A 72 -37.93 1.30 7.31
CA ASN A 72 -37.71 1.60 5.88
C ASN A 72 -36.32 1.10 5.46
N VAL A 73 -36.25 -0.09 4.85
CA VAL A 73 -35.01 -0.81 4.59
C VAL A 73 -34.60 -0.67 3.13
N LEU A 74 -33.48 0.00 2.88
CA LEU A 74 -32.81 -0.02 1.58
C LEU A 74 -31.83 -1.19 1.54
N MET A 75 -32.07 -2.15 0.64
CA MET A 75 -31.15 -3.23 0.30
C MET A 75 -30.85 -3.16 -1.20
N PRO A 76 -29.87 -2.35 -1.63
CA PRO A 76 -29.48 -2.24 -3.02
C PRO A 76 -28.58 -3.39 -3.43
N MET A 77 -28.35 -3.49 -4.73
CA MET A 77 -27.33 -4.37 -5.33
C MET A 77 -26.57 -3.61 -6.43
N GLY A 78 -25.39 -4.06 -6.70
CA GLY A 78 -24.58 -3.53 -7.77
C GLY A 78 -23.43 -4.47 -8.12
N TRP A 79 -22.55 -4.00 -9.00
CA TRP A 79 -21.50 -4.80 -9.60
C TRP A 79 -20.19 -4.02 -9.53
N ASP A 80 -19.18 -4.58 -8.88
CA ASP A 80 -17.81 -4.12 -9.00
C ASP A 80 -17.25 -4.66 -10.32
N ALA A 81 -17.36 -3.85 -11.37
CA ALA A 81 -17.38 -4.36 -12.74
C ALA A 81 -16.16 -3.93 -13.59
N PHE A 82 -15.21 -3.21 -13.00
CA PHE A 82 -13.94 -2.88 -13.64
C PHE A 82 -12.80 -3.79 -13.18
N GLY A 83 -11.67 -3.75 -13.87
CA GLY A 83 -10.41 -4.33 -13.43
C GLY A 83 -9.92 -5.52 -14.24
N LEU A 84 -8.75 -6.00 -13.84
CA LEU A 84 -7.95 -7.04 -14.49
C LEU A 84 -8.66 -8.37 -14.76
N PRO A 85 -9.51 -8.92 -13.86
CA PRO A 85 -10.12 -10.21 -14.12
C PRO A 85 -10.98 -10.23 -15.36
N ALA A 86 -11.74 -9.14 -15.61
CA ALA A 86 -12.55 -9.03 -16.83
C ALA A 86 -11.68 -8.86 -18.08
N GLU A 87 -10.65 -8.03 -18.01
CA GLU A 87 -9.72 -7.80 -19.12
C GLU A 87 -8.97 -9.08 -19.51
N ASN A 88 -8.47 -9.84 -18.53
CA ASN A 88 -7.78 -11.10 -18.81
C ASN A 88 -8.71 -12.20 -19.34
N ALA A 89 -9.95 -12.25 -18.84
CA ALA A 89 -10.95 -13.17 -19.38
C ALA A 89 -11.34 -12.79 -20.82
N ALA A 90 -11.46 -11.50 -21.09
CA ALA A 90 -11.73 -10.96 -22.41
C ALA A 90 -10.60 -11.29 -23.40
N LEU A 91 -9.35 -11.09 -22.99
CA LEU A 91 -8.17 -11.49 -23.77
C LEU A 91 -8.20 -12.99 -24.11
N LYS A 92 -8.45 -13.84 -23.11
CA LYS A 92 -8.49 -15.30 -23.29
C LYS A 92 -9.59 -15.75 -24.25
N ASN A 93 -10.73 -15.05 -24.23
CA ASN A 93 -11.92 -15.42 -25.02
C ASN A 93 -12.05 -14.64 -26.35
N GLY A 94 -11.15 -13.68 -26.62
CA GLY A 94 -11.19 -12.87 -27.83
C GLY A 94 -12.43 -11.97 -27.93
N VAL A 95 -12.93 -11.44 -26.81
CA VAL A 95 -14.13 -10.59 -26.76
C VAL A 95 -13.83 -9.28 -26.02
N PRO A 96 -14.60 -8.19 -26.25
CA PRO A 96 -14.45 -6.98 -25.44
C PRO A 96 -14.77 -7.22 -23.97
N PRO A 97 -13.99 -6.67 -23.00
CA PRO A 97 -14.27 -6.75 -21.56
C PRO A 97 -15.68 -6.26 -21.21
N ALA A 98 -16.17 -5.21 -21.86
CA ALA A 98 -17.53 -4.70 -21.67
C ALA A 98 -18.58 -5.80 -21.89
N LYS A 99 -18.51 -6.48 -23.04
CA LYS A 99 -19.46 -7.55 -23.36
C LYS A 99 -19.38 -8.68 -22.36
N TRP A 100 -18.18 -9.16 -22.04
CA TRP A 100 -17.97 -10.23 -21.07
C TRP A 100 -18.55 -9.86 -19.70
N THR A 101 -18.30 -8.65 -19.23
CA THR A 101 -18.80 -8.12 -17.96
C THR A 101 -20.33 -8.07 -17.93
N MET A 102 -20.96 -7.50 -18.96
CA MET A 102 -22.42 -7.35 -19.00
C MET A 102 -23.13 -8.70 -19.12
N ASP A 103 -22.58 -9.66 -19.85
CA ASP A 103 -23.12 -11.03 -19.94
C ASP A 103 -23.08 -11.72 -18.55
N ASN A 104 -21.99 -11.55 -17.81
CA ASN A 104 -21.86 -12.09 -16.47
C ASN A 104 -22.80 -11.41 -15.46
N ILE A 105 -22.94 -10.09 -15.51
CA ILE A 105 -23.92 -9.34 -14.70
C ILE A 105 -25.32 -9.92 -14.94
N ALA A 106 -25.73 -10.05 -16.17
CA ALA A 106 -27.04 -10.59 -16.52
C ALA A 106 -27.26 -12.01 -16.00
N TYR A 107 -26.22 -12.85 -16.07
CA TYR A 107 -26.29 -14.22 -15.58
C TYR A 107 -26.34 -14.29 -14.05
N MET A 108 -25.46 -13.60 -13.35
CA MET A 108 -25.42 -13.58 -11.89
C MET A 108 -26.67 -12.94 -11.30
N LYS A 109 -27.23 -11.90 -11.94
CA LYS A 109 -28.51 -11.30 -11.55
C LYS A 109 -29.64 -12.31 -11.55
N LYS A 110 -29.74 -13.14 -12.60
CA LYS A 110 -30.73 -14.23 -12.66
C LYS A 110 -30.56 -15.22 -11.51
N GLN A 111 -29.30 -15.56 -11.16
CA GLN A 111 -29.02 -16.43 -10.02
C GLN A 111 -29.45 -15.81 -8.68
N MET A 112 -29.18 -14.51 -8.47
CA MET A 112 -29.64 -13.79 -7.26
C MET A 112 -31.16 -13.69 -7.17
N GLN A 113 -31.81 -13.45 -8.31
CA GLN A 113 -33.27 -13.46 -8.39
C GLN A 113 -33.86 -14.83 -8.07
N ALA A 114 -33.24 -15.90 -8.58
CA ALA A 114 -33.65 -17.27 -8.26
C ALA A 114 -33.49 -17.64 -6.78
N LEU A 115 -32.53 -17.04 -6.09
CA LEU A 115 -32.39 -17.16 -4.61
C LEU A 115 -33.51 -16.42 -3.87
N GLY A 116 -34.31 -15.61 -4.54
CA GLY A 116 -35.41 -14.86 -3.94
C GLY A 116 -34.98 -13.77 -2.99
N LEU A 117 -33.79 -13.19 -3.15
CA LEU A 117 -33.26 -12.14 -2.29
C LEU A 117 -34.12 -10.86 -2.35
N ALA A 118 -34.34 -10.22 -1.23
CA ALA A 118 -35.20 -9.03 -1.06
C ALA A 118 -34.50 -7.72 -1.51
N ILE A 119 -33.91 -7.74 -2.68
CA ILE A 119 -33.13 -6.65 -3.26
C ILE A 119 -34.06 -5.65 -3.96
N ASP A 120 -33.79 -4.36 -3.73
CA ASP A 120 -34.38 -3.28 -4.51
C ASP A 120 -33.60 -3.11 -5.84
N TRP A 121 -34.01 -3.82 -6.88
CA TRP A 121 -33.38 -3.77 -8.19
C TRP A 121 -33.54 -2.41 -8.90
N SER A 122 -34.42 -1.52 -8.43
CA SER A 122 -34.49 -0.15 -8.94
C SER A 122 -33.27 0.70 -8.56
N ARG A 123 -32.48 0.23 -7.60
CA ARG A 123 -31.25 0.84 -7.11
C ARG A 123 -29.99 0.07 -7.55
N GLU A 124 -30.12 -0.72 -8.63
CA GLU A 124 -28.98 -1.43 -9.20
C GLU A 124 -27.98 -0.46 -9.81
N VAL A 125 -26.67 -0.70 -9.58
CA VAL A 125 -25.57 0.07 -10.11
C VAL A 125 -24.49 -0.85 -10.69
N ALA A 126 -23.75 -0.40 -11.70
CA ALA A 126 -22.54 -1.05 -12.17
C ALA A 126 -21.40 -0.02 -12.22
N THR A 127 -20.28 -0.34 -11.60
CA THR A 127 -19.16 0.61 -11.51
C THR A 127 -18.53 0.93 -12.87
N CYS A 128 -18.77 0.08 -13.89
CA CYS A 128 -18.34 0.29 -15.27
C CYS A 128 -19.33 1.11 -16.12
N ASP A 129 -20.47 1.50 -15.55
CA ASP A 129 -21.43 2.35 -16.26
C ASP A 129 -20.94 3.82 -16.28
N PRO A 130 -20.97 4.51 -17.44
CA PRO A 130 -20.59 5.91 -17.54
C PRO A 130 -21.34 6.83 -16.58
N SER A 131 -22.61 6.56 -16.28
CA SER A 131 -23.39 7.32 -15.33
C SER A 131 -22.88 7.17 -13.89
N TYR A 132 -22.25 6.04 -13.57
CA TYR A 132 -21.63 5.78 -12.28
C TYR A 132 -20.22 6.39 -12.21
N TYR A 133 -19.30 6.02 -13.11
CA TYR A 133 -17.91 6.45 -13.00
C TYR A 133 -17.68 7.93 -13.35
N LYS A 134 -18.65 8.60 -13.95
CA LYS A 134 -18.69 10.07 -14.03
C LYS A 134 -18.39 10.73 -12.69
N TRP A 135 -18.95 10.18 -11.60
CA TRP A 135 -18.76 10.73 -10.26
C TRP A 135 -17.37 10.43 -9.70
N ASN A 136 -16.75 9.32 -10.08
CA ASN A 136 -15.36 9.03 -9.76
C ASN A 136 -14.43 10.04 -10.45
N GLN A 137 -14.70 10.35 -11.72
CA GLN A 137 -13.95 11.36 -12.46
C GLN A 137 -14.11 12.76 -11.86
N TRP A 138 -15.34 13.14 -11.54
CA TRP A 138 -15.64 14.41 -10.88
C TRP A 138 -14.93 14.52 -9.53
N LEU A 139 -15.00 13.50 -8.69
CA LEU A 139 -14.34 13.48 -7.39
C LEU A 139 -12.82 13.58 -7.54
N PHE A 140 -12.25 12.87 -8.51
CA PHE A 140 -10.82 12.95 -8.81
C PHE A 140 -10.38 14.38 -9.16
N LEU A 141 -11.14 15.09 -10.02
CA LEU A 141 -10.84 16.49 -10.34
C LEU A 141 -10.92 17.39 -9.12
N LYS A 142 -11.93 17.21 -8.26
CA LYS A 142 -12.03 17.98 -7.00
C LYS A 142 -10.86 17.70 -6.04
N MET A 143 -10.38 16.48 -5.98
CA MET A 143 -9.19 16.13 -5.19
C MET A 143 -7.92 16.71 -5.80
N LEU A 144 -7.83 16.74 -7.13
CA LEU A 144 -6.71 17.36 -7.84
C LEU A 144 -6.64 18.87 -7.59
N ASP A 145 -7.77 19.57 -7.71
CA ASP A 145 -7.88 21.00 -7.43
C ASP A 145 -7.48 21.36 -5.99
N LYS A 146 -7.77 20.48 -5.04
CA LYS A 146 -7.39 20.64 -3.63
C LYS A 146 -5.96 20.15 -3.30
N GLY A 147 -5.23 19.64 -4.28
CA GLY A 147 -3.90 19.09 -4.08
C GLY A 147 -3.87 17.79 -3.27
N ILE A 148 -5.02 17.15 -3.02
CA ILE A 148 -5.13 15.81 -2.42
C ILE A 148 -4.69 14.76 -3.42
N ALA A 149 -5.13 14.88 -4.68
CA ALA A 149 -4.56 14.12 -5.79
C ALA A 149 -3.39 14.89 -6.40
N TYR A 150 -2.33 14.20 -6.79
CA TYR A 150 -1.17 14.80 -7.41
C TYR A 150 -0.45 13.81 -8.34
N ARG A 151 0.33 14.31 -9.28
CA ARG A 151 1.11 13.50 -10.21
C ARG A 151 2.55 13.41 -9.75
N LYS A 152 3.12 12.21 -9.76
CA LYS A 152 4.52 11.96 -9.40
C LYS A 152 5.08 10.80 -10.20
N THR A 153 6.34 10.89 -10.58
CA THR A 153 7.10 9.74 -11.09
C THR A 153 7.68 8.97 -9.90
N GLN A 154 7.45 7.68 -9.86
CA GLN A 154 7.99 6.80 -8.82
C GLN A 154 8.48 5.50 -9.43
N VAL A 155 9.45 4.87 -8.75
CA VAL A 155 9.83 3.49 -9.02
C VAL A 155 8.71 2.58 -8.55
N VAL A 156 8.19 1.79 -9.47
CA VAL A 156 7.07 0.85 -9.25
C VAL A 156 7.47 -0.56 -9.62
N ASN A 157 6.74 -1.55 -9.09
CA ASN A 157 6.86 -2.93 -9.51
C ASN A 157 6.11 -3.10 -10.84
N TRP A 158 6.81 -3.46 -11.90
CA TRP A 158 6.25 -3.68 -13.22
C TRP A 158 6.25 -5.15 -13.57
N ASP A 159 5.09 -5.67 -13.94
CA ASP A 159 4.98 -7.01 -14.53
C ASP A 159 5.13 -6.89 -16.06
N PRO A 160 6.20 -7.46 -16.66
CA PRO A 160 6.43 -7.33 -18.11
C PRO A 160 5.47 -8.16 -18.96
N VAL A 161 4.83 -9.19 -18.38
CA VAL A 161 3.87 -10.05 -19.07
C VAL A 161 2.48 -9.42 -19.05
N ASP A 162 2.01 -9.04 -17.87
CA ASP A 162 0.73 -8.34 -17.71
C ASP A 162 0.81 -6.85 -18.13
N GLN A 163 2.00 -6.31 -18.37
CA GLN A 163 2.27 -4.91 -18.74
C GLN A 163 1.57 -3.91 -17.81
N THR A 164 1.70 -4.11 -16.52
CA THR A 164 1.04 -3.27 -15.49
C THR A 164 1.89 -3.10 -14.25
N VAL A 165 1.57 -2.04 -13.52
CA VAL A 165 2.09 -1.83 -12.15
C VAL A 165 1.41 -2.80 -11.20
N LEU A 166 2.22 -3.46 -10.38
CA LEU A 166 1.78 -4.29 -9.27
C LEU A 166 1.93 -3.54 -7.94
N ALA A 167 0.94 -3.66 -7.08
CA ALA A 167 1.09 -3.30 -5.68
C ALA A 167 2.09 -4.24 -4.99
N ASN A 168 2.68 -3.82 -3.88
CA ASN A 168 3.69 -4.61 -3.19
C ASN A 168 3.17 -6.01 -2.79
N GLU A 169 1.90 -6.10 -2.38
CA GLU A 169 1.23 -7.35 -2.00
C GLU A 169 1.02 -8.32 -3.17
N GLN A 170 1.19 -7.84 -4.39
CA GLN A 170 1.07 -8.61 -5.62
C GLN A 170 2.41 -9.13 -6.14
N VAL A 171 3.48 -8.87 -5.40
CA VAL A 171 4.82 -9.40 -5.70
C VAL A 171 5.18 -10.46 -4.66
N ILE A 172 5.39 -11.70 -5.11
CA ILE A 172 5.75 -12.85 -4.27
C ILE A 172 7.10 -13.38 -4.77
N ASP A 173 8.08 -13.43 -3.89
CA ASP A 173 9.44 -13.89 -4.21
C ASP A 173 10.04 -13.19 -5.46
N GLY A 174 9.79 -11.87 -5.59
CA GLY A 174 10.26 -11.09 -6.72
C GLY A 174 9.54 -11.34 -8.05
N LYS A 175 8.40 -12.05 -8.01
CA LYS A 175 7.58 -12.40 -9.17
C LYS A 175 6.16 -11.85 -9.06
N GLY A 176 5.56 -11.55 -10.18
CA GLY A 176 4.14 -11.21 -10.22
C GLY A 176 3.28 -12.38 -9.76
N TRP A 177 2.40 -12.15 -8.79
CA TRP A 177 1.54 -13.17 -8.15
C TRP A 177 0.66 -13.97 -9.11
N ARG A 178 0.36 -13.38 -10.26
CA ARG A 178 -0.50 -13.96 -11.30
C ARG A 178 0.30 -14.60 -12.43
N THR A 179 1.28 -13.89 -12.95
CA THR A 179 2.04 -14.31 -14.14
C THR A 179 3.20 -15.23 -13.79
N GLY A 180 3.73 -15.13 -12.56
CA GLY A 180 4.97 -15.78 -12.16
C GLY A 180 6.22 -15.18 -12.82
N ALA A 181 6.05 -14.10 -13.62
CA ALA A 181 7.17 -13.42 -14.26
C ALA A 181 8.01 -12.63 -13.24
N PRO A 182 9.33 -12.55 -13.41
CA PRO A 182 10.15 -11.64 -12.61
C PRO A 182 9.68 -10.20 -12.76
N VAL A 183 9.52 -9.52 -11.63
CA VAL A 183 9.09 -8.12 -11.61
C VAL A 183 10.25 -7.20 -11.92
N GLU A 184 10.01 -6.21 -12.78
CA GLU A 184 10.97 -5.17 -13.10
C GLU A 184 10.70 -3.91 -12.27
N LYS A 185 11.73 -3.16 -11.94
CA LYS A 185 11.61 -1.82 -11.38
C LYS A 185 11.58 -0.81 -12.51
N ARG A 186 10.50 -0.03 -12.62
CA ARG A 186 10.36 1.02 -13.64
C ARG A 186 9.95 2.33 -13.01
N GLU A 187 10.48 3.42 -13.50
CA GLU A 187 10.01 4.75 -13.19
C GLU A 187 8.81 5.10 -14.07
N ILE A 188 7.65 5.22 -13.46
CA ILE A 188 6.40 5.51 -14.16
C ILE A 188 5.71 6.71 -13.52
N PRO A 189 5.31 7.72 -14.31
CA PRO A 189 4.47 8.79 -13.80
C PRO A 189 3.06 8.27 -13.51
N GLY A 190 2.53 8.64 -12.36
CA GLY A 190 1.19 8.25 -11.94
C GLY A 190 0.54 9.27 -11.04
N TYR A 191 -0.76 9.14 -10.82
CA TYR A 191 -1.51 9.92 -9.85
C TYR A 191 -1.59 9.21 -8.52
N TYR A 192 -1.44 9.99 -7.46
CA TYR A 192 -1.44 9.53 -6.07
C TYR A 192 -2.41 10.37 -5.25
N LEU A 193 -3.02 9.75 -4.25
CA LEU A 193 -3.79 10.44 -3.22
C LEU A 193 -2.95 10.56 -1.95
N LYS A 194 -2.86 11.79 -1.39
CA LYS A 194 -2.10 12.12 -0.18
C LYS A 194 -2.78 11.61 1.09
N ILE A 195 -2.97 10.30 1.19
CA ILE A 195 -3.57 9.71 2.40
C ILE A 195 -2.66 9.84 3.62
N THR A 196 -1.36 10.05 3.41
CA THR A 196 -0.38 10.26 4.49
C THR A 196 -0.64 11.54 5.27
N ASP A 197 -1.21 12.57 4.65
CA ASP A 197 -1.58 13.82 5.34
C ASP A 197 -2.66 13.58 6.41
N TYR A 198 -3.41 12.50 6.30
CA TYR A 198 -4.47 12.10 7.23
C TYR A 198 -4.04 11.00 8.21
N ALA A 199 -2.79 10.56 8.19
CA ALA A 199 -2.32 9.40 8.96
C ALA A 199 -2.59 9.54 10.46
N GLN A 200 -2.32 10.71 11.06
CA GLN A 200 -2.55 10.97 12.48
C GLN A 200 -4.06 10.95 12.81
N GLU A 201 -4.88 11.55 11.96
CA GLU A 201 -6.34 11.54 12.15
C GLU A 201 -6.91 10.13 12.00
N LEU A 202 -6.49 9.39 10.98
CA LEU A 202 -6.90 8.00 10.76
C LEU A 202 -6.56 7.12 11.97
N LEU A 203 -5.35 7.25 12.51
CA LEU A 203 -4.94 6.49 13.70
C LEU A 203 -5.82 6.82 14.91
N GLY A 204 -6.04 8.10 15.20
CA GLY A 204 -6.89 8.51 16.31
C GLY A 204 -8.34 8.01 16.16
N ARG A 205 -8.90 8.07 14.93
CA ARG A 205 -10.24 7.55 14.66
C ARG A 205 -10.35 6.04 14.87
N VAL A 206 -9.34 5.27 14.44
CA VAL A 206 -9.30 3.81 14.67
C VAL A 206 -9.27 3.49 16.16
N GLN A 207 -8.48 4.21 16.94
CA GLN A 207 -8.33 3.99 18.37
C GLN A 207 -9.61 4.38 19.16
N ASP A 208 -10.15 5.56 18.90
CA ASP A 208 -11.13 6.19 19.80
C ASP A 208 -12.57 6.15 19.28
N GLN A 209 -12.81 6.04 17.97
CA GLN A 209 -14.12 6.31 17.37
C GLN A 209 -14.76 5.12 16.65
N LEU A 210 -14.20 3.93 16.76
CA LEU A 210 -14.72 2.71 16.17
C LEU A 210 -15.05 1.64 17.24
N PRO A 211 -15.95 1.93 18.20
CA PRO A 211 -16.22 1.01 19.32
C PRO A 211 -16.87 -0.31 18.86
N GLY A 212 -17.51 -0.32 17.69
CA GLY A 212 -18.11 -1.53 17.12
C GLY A 212 -17.19 -2.39 16.29
N TRP A 213 -15.92 -1.99 16.11
CA TRP A 213 -14.95 -2.77 15.36
C TRP A 213 -14.27 -3.81 16.24
N PRO A 214 -14.02 -5.05 15.73
CA PRO A 214 -13.25 -6.04 16.46
C PRO A 214 -11.82 -5.54 16.73
N GLU A 215 -11.31 -5.77 17.95
CA GLU A 215 -9.96 -5.32 18.35
C GLU A 215 -8.86 -5.81 17.41
N ARG A 216 -8.99 -7.04 16.91
CA ARG A 216 -8.05 -7.59 15.92
C ARG A 216 -8.00 -6.74 14.63
N VAL A 217 -9.14 -6.22 14.20
CA VAL A 217 -9.21 -5.38 12.98
C VAL A 217 -8.61 -4.01 13.25
N LYS A 218 -8.89 -3.41 14.42
CA LYS A 218 -8.26 -2.14 14.82
C LYS A 218 -6.74 -2.28 14.85
N LEU A 219 -6.22 -3.32 15.50
CA LEU A 219 -4.78 -3.59 15.56
C LEU A 219 -4.16 -3.75 14.16
N MET A 220 -4.85 -4.43 13.24
CA MET A 220 -4.39 -4.54 11.83
C MET A 220 -4.31 -3.16 11.16
N GLN A 221 -5.28 -2.29 11.38
CA GLN A 221 -5.30 -0.93 10.82
C GLN A 221 -4.22 -0.04 11.46
N GLU A 222 -4.03 -0.11 12.77
CA GLU A 222 -2.96 0.59 13.49
C GLU A 222 -1.58 0.20 12.97
N ASN A 223 -1.34 -1.09 12.80
CA ASN A 223 -0.09 -1.62 12.24
C ASN A 223 0.10 -1.20 10.77
N TRP A 224 -0.97 -1.11 10.00
CA TRP A 224 -0.92 -0.65 8.61
C TRP A 224 -0.59 0.85 8.52
N ILE A 225 -1.21 1.68 9.36
CA ILE A 225 -0.89 3.12 9.46
C ILE A 225 0.52 3.30 10.00
N GLY A 226 0.90 2.53 11.03
CA GLY A 226 2.26 2.33 11.50
C GLY A 226 2.96 3.61 11.91
N LYS A 227 2.48 4.27 12.99
CA LYS A 227 3.17 5.40 13.60
C LYS A 227 4.46 4.95 14.27
N SER A 228 5.57 5.61 13.98
CA SER A 228 6.84 5.42 14.66
C SER A 228 7.39 6.76 15.10
N GLU A 229 7.67 6.90 16.38
CA GLU A 229 8.33 8.06 16.96
C GLU A 229 9.79 7.72 17.25
N GLY A 230 10.69 8.57 16.80
CA GLY A 230 12.11 8.33 16.91
C GLY A 230 12.94 9.58 16.65
N VAL A 231 14.18 9.37 16.29
CA VAL A 231 15.13 10.43 15.94
C VAL A 231 15.64 10.20 14.52
N ARG A 232 15.52 11.21 13.68
CA ARG A 232 16.21 11.28 12.38
C ARG A 232 17.52 12.01 12.62
N LEU A 233 18.62 11.39 12.22
CA LEU A 233 19.97 11.91 12.46
C LEU A 233 20.87 11.71 11.24
N ALA A 234 21.91 12.51 11.12
CA ALA A 234 22.85 12.49 10.00
C ALA A 234 24.25 12.06 10.47
N PHE A 235 24.80 11.04 9.83
CA PHE A 235 26.22 10.78 9.79
C PHE A 235 26.83 11.66 8.70
N THR A 236 27.93 12.35 9.00
CA THR A 236 28.58 13.27 8.04
C THR A 236 29.71 12.58 7.28
N HIS A 237 30.02 13.07 6.08
CA HIS A 237 31.13 12.56 5.24
C HIS A 237 31.56 13.62 4.24
N ASP A 238 32.76 13.41 3.65
CA ASP A 238 33.33 14.27 2.60
C ASP A 238 33.41 13.56 1.24
N ILE A 239 32.64 12.48 1.06
CA ILE A 239 32.59 11.68 -0.16
C ILE A 239 31.97 12.51 -1.29
N ARG A 240 32.70 12.58 -2.43
CA ARG A 240 32.33 13.39 -3.58
C ARG A 240 32.09 12.54 -4.81
N ASP A 241 31.15 12.99 -5.64
CA ASP A 241 30.91 12.39 -6.93
C ASP A 241 31.98 12.81 -7.99
N ALA A 242 31.82 12.31 -9.21
CA ALA A 242 32.73 12.62 -10.31
C ALA A 242 32.82 14.12 -10.71
N THR A 243 31.82 14.91 -10.29
CA THR A 243 31.78 16.38 -10.51
C THR A 243 32.46 17.17 -9.38
N GLY A 244 32.84 16.48 -8.29
CA GLY A 244 33.40 17.09 -7.09
C GLY A 244 32.34 17.56 -6.09
N ALA A 245 31.05 17.33 -6.34
CA ALA A 245 29.98 17.66 -5.44
C ALA A 245 29.86 16.63 -4.30
N LEU A 246 29.54 17.10 -3.09
CA LEU A 246 29.30 16.19 -1.96
C LEU A 246 28.05 15.35 -2.20
N ILE A 247 28.17 14.04 -2.14
CA ILE A 247 27.03 13.13 -2.24
C ILE A 247 26.07 13.40 -1.07
N GLY A 248 24.77 13.59 -1.34
CA GLY A 248 23.79 13.88 -0.31
C GLY A 248 24.09 15.14 0.52
N GLY A 249 24.86 16.08 -0.01
CA GLY A 249 25.31 17.27 0.72
C GLY A 249 26.28 16.93 1.89
N GLY A 250 26.98 15.79 1.84
CA GLY A 250 27.89 15.33 2.88
C GLY A 250 27.17 14.74 4.11
N ARG A 251 25.93 14.31 3.94
CA ARG A 251 25.11 13.76 5.02
C ARG A 251 24.41 12.47 4.59
N MET A 252 24.57 11.41 5.38
CA MET A 252 23.81 10.19 5.31
C MET A 252 22.81 10.17 6.46
N TYR A 253 21.52 10.25 6.16
CA TYR A 253 20.47 10.28 7.15
C TYR A 253 20.01 8.86 7.51
N VAL A 254 19.73 8.64 8.80
CA VAL A 254 19.08 7.45 9.31
C VAL A 254 17.93 7.83 10.25
N PHE A 255 16.92 6.97 10.34
CA PHE A 255 15.86 7.09 11.31
C PHE A 255 15.94 5.91 12.29
N THR A 256 15.87 6.18 13.59
CA THR A 256 15.90 5.15 14.62
C THR A 256 14.88 5.42 15.73
N THR A 257 14.24 4.37 16.23
CA THR A 257 13.44 4.39 17.46
C THR A 257 14.31 4.08 18.70
N ARG A 258 15.62 3.79 18.51
CA ARG A 258 16.58 3.42 19.52
C ARG A 258 17.76 4.41 19.55
N ALA A 259 17.45 5.71 19.63
CA ALA A 259 18.50 6.72 19.72
C ALA A 259 19.33 6.58 21.01
N ASP A 260 18.77 5.99 22.07
CA ASP A 260 19.46 5.60 23.30
C ASP A 260 20.70 4.72 23.06
N THR A 261 20.70 3.95 21.97
CA THR A 261 21.81 3.05 21.63
C THR A 261 22.79 3.64 20.60
N LEU A 262 22.67 4.92 20.26
CA LEU A 262 23.46 5.57 19.21
C LEU A 262 24.97 5.40 19.43
N MET A 263 25.45 5.46 20.67
CA MET A 263 26.89 5.33 20.98
C MET A 263 27.43 3.90 20.78
N GLY A 264 26.56 2.91 20.61
CA GLY A 264 26.90 1.52 20.26
C GLY A 264 26.91 1.21 18.76
N VAL A 265 26.79 2.23 17.91
CA VAL A 265 26.82 2.04 16.45
C VAL A 265 28.23 1.65 16.00
N THR A 266 28.35 0.50 15.34
CA THR A 266 29.60 -0.01 14.83
C THR A 266 29.66 -0.14 13.32
N PHE A 267 28.52 -0.08 12.65
CA PHE A 267 28.43 0.01 11.19
C PHE A 267 27.14 0.74 10.77
N CYS A 268 27.11 1.17 9.52
CA CYS A 268 25.88 1.62 8.87
C CYS A 268 25.62 0.75 7.64
N ALA A 269 24.35 0.51 7.31
CA ALA A 269 23.98 -0.19 6.08
C ALA A 269 23.07 0.70 5.23
N VAL A 270 23.30 0.68 3.92
CA VAL A 270 22.52 1.44 2.93
C VAL A 270 21.82 0.50 1.96
N ALA A 271 20.72 0.97 1.38
CA ALA A 271 20.00 0.29 0.30
C ALA A 271 20.87 0.18 -0.96
N ALA A 272 20.58 -0.80 -1.80
CA ALA A 272 21.25 -1.01 -3.06
C ALA A 272 21.15 0.20 -4.01
N GLU A 273 20.07 0.96 -3.92
CA GLU A 273 19.82 2.16 -4.73
C GLU A 273 20.37 3.45 -4.10
N HIS A 274 20.94 3.37 -2.91
CA HIS A 274 21.45 4.56 -2.21
C HIS A 274 22.64 5.18 -2.97
N PRO A 275 22.74 6.53 -3.05
CA PRO A 275 23.82 7.20 -3.79
C PRO A 275 25.23 6.79 -3.36
N LEU A 276 25.47 6.53 -2.08
CA LEU A 276 26.75 6.02 -1.58
C LEU A 276 27.07 4.60 -2.09
N ALA A 277 26.05 3.73 -2.20
CA ALA A 277 26.22 2.38 -2.77
C ALA A 277 26.57 2.46 -4.25
N THR A 278 25.86 3.28 -5.01
CA THR A 278 26.13 3.52 -6.43
C THR A 278 27.53 4.07 -6.64
N HIS A 279 27.98 5.02 -5.82
CA HIS A 279 29.33 5.59 -5.88
C HIS A 279 30.40 4.54 -5.60
N ALA A 280 30.24 3.75 -4.55
CA ALA A 280 31.20 2.70 -4.17
C ALA A 280 31.31 1.60 -5.22
N ALA A 281 30.22 1.30 -5.92
CA ALA A 281 30.17 0.27 -6.97
C ALA A 281 30.91 0.66 -8.25
N HIS A 282 31.14 1.96 -8.51
CA HIS A 282 31.68 2.45 -9.78
C HIS A 282 32.94 1.76 -10.24
N ASN A 283 33.85 1.41 -9.30
CA ASN A 283 35.12 0.72 -9.57
C ASN A 283 35.22 -0.64 -8.86
N ASN A 284 34.08 -1.22 -8.45
CA ASN A 284 34.06 -2.49 -7.74
C ASN A 284 33.05 -3.46 -8.37
N PRO A 285 33.52 -4.36 -9.28
CA PRO A 285 32.62 -5.31 -9.97
C PRO A 285 31.87 -6.25 -9.03
N GLU A 286 32.47 -6.68 -7.91
CA GLU A 286 31.83 -7.57 -6.94
C GLU A 286 30.70 -6.85 -6.24
N LEU A 287 30.89 -5.62 -5.80
CA LEU A 287 29.86 -4.80 -5.19
C LEU A 287 28.74 -4.46 -6.19
N THR A 288 29.10 -4.21 -7.47
CA THR A 288 28.12 -4.01 -8.54
C THR A 288 27.21 -5.24 -8.71
N ALA A 289 27.80 -6.43 -8.76
CA ALA A 289 27.05 -7.69 -8.88
C ALA A 289 26.14 -7.91 -7.67
N PHE A 290 26.62 -7.64 -6.45
CA PHE A 290 25.83 -7.76 -5.22
C PHE A 290 24.67 -6.76 -5.19
N ILE A 291 24.88 -5.52 -5.61
CA ILE A 291 23.82 -4.49 -5.73
C ILE A 291 22.72 -4.95 -6.70
N GLU A 292 23.10 -5.49 -7.86
CA GLU A 292 22.13 -6.01 -8.83
C GLU A 292 21.36 -7.22 -8.30
N GLU A 293 21.98 -8.07 -7.51
CA GLU A 293 21.30 -9.16 -6.80
C GLU A 293 20.30 -8.62 -5.78
N CYS A 294 20.68 -7.63 -4.98
CA CYS A 294 19.79 -6.99 -4.00
C CYS A 294 18.59 -6.35 -4.67
N LYS A 295 18.75 -5.67 -5.80
CA LYS A 295 17.66 -5.05 -6.57
C LYS A 295 16.65 -6.05 -7.13
N ARG A 296 17.08 -7.28 -7.42
CA ARG A 296 16.18 -8.38 -7.87
C ARG A 296 15.40 -9.02 -6.73
N GLY A 297 15.77 -8.78 -5.48
CA GLY A 297 15.14 -9.35 -4.31
C GLY A 297 13.74 -8.76 -4.02
N GLY A 298 12.99 -9.42 -3.14
CA GLY A 298 11.72 -8.93 -2.64
C GLY A 298 11.82 -7.55 -1.99
N THR A 299 10.76 -6.77 -2.09
CA THR A 299 10.72 -5.35 -1.67
C THR A 299 9.74 -5.10 -0.55
N THR A 300 9.11 -6.15 -0.02
CA THR A 300 8.20 -6.02 1.12
C THR A 300 8.95 -6.20 2.43
N GLU A 301 8.57 -5.43 3.43
CA GLU A 301 9.13 -5.54 4.79
C GLU A 301 8.92 -6.95 5.38
N ALA A 302 7.82 -7.61 5.03
CA ALA A 302 7.51 -8.98 5.47
C ALA A 302 8.47 -10.02 4.86
N GLU A 303 8.82 -9.89 3.58
CA GLU A 303 9.80 -10.77 2.92
C GLU A 303 11.21 -10.56 3.48
N LEU A 304 11.56 -9.29 3.75
CA LEU A 304 12.88 -8.97 4.34
C LEU A 304 13.00 -9.42 5.79
N ALA A 305 11.89 -9.51 6.54
CA ALA A 305 11.90 -9.93 7.93
C ALA A 305 12.30 -11.42 8.11
N VAL A 306 12.00 -12.27 7.12
CA VAL A 306 12.30 -13.72 7.16
C VAL A 306 13.57 -14.10 6.38
N ARG A 307 14.14 -13.15 5.62
CA ARG A 307 15.31 -13.39 4.79
C ARG A 307 16.59 -13.25 5.61
N GLU A 308 17.58 -14.11 5.36
CA GLU A 308 18.91 -13.96 5.94
C GLU A 308 19.52 -12.60 5.53
N LYS A 309 20.00 -11.85 6.52
CA LYS A 309 20.71 -10.59 6.29
C LYS A 309 22.08 -10.86 5.69
N VAL A 310 22.29 -10.34 4.51
CA VAL A 310 23.58 -10.37 3.81
C VAL A 310 23.99 -8.94 3.48
N GLY A 311 25.28 -8.66 3.53
CA GLY A 311 25.82 -7.36 3.19
C GLY A 311 27.22 -7.44 2.58
N MET A 312 27.60 -6.35 1.91
CA MET A 312 28.95 -6.18 1.36
C MET A 312 29.51 -4.82 1.75
N ARG A 313 30.80 -4.78 2.11
CA ARG A 313 31.51 -3.55 2.44
C ARG A 313 31.61 -2.63 1.23
N THR A 314 31.35 -1.34 1.44
CA THR A 314 31.52 -0.33 0.38
C THR A 314 32.95 0.20 0.30
N GLY A 315 33.76 0.02 1.34
CA GLY A 315 35.04 0.70 1.52
C GLY A 315 34.91 2.18 1.93
N LEU A 316 33.68 2.67 2.11
CA LEU A 316 33.39 4.03 2.56
C LEU A 316 33.20 4.06 4.07
N SER A 317 33.45 5.23 4.67
CA SER A 317 33.16 5.51 6.07
C SER A 317 32.41 6.84 6.21
N VAL A 318 31.61 6.92 7.27
CA VAL A 318 30.88 8.13 7.67
C VAL A 318 31.26 8.49 9.11
N THR A 319 31.15 9.76 9.48
CA THR A 319 31.50 10.25 10.80
C THR A 319 30.29 10.17 11.73
N HIS A 320 30.44 9.50 12.86
CA HIS A 320 29.44 9.41 13.91
C HIS A 320 29.11 10.80 14.48
N PRO A 321 27.80 11.18 14.59
CA PRO A 321 27.40 12.57 14.85
C PRO A 321 27.76 13.11 16.23
N LEU A 322 27.97 12.24 17.21
CA LEU A 322 28.28 12.64 18.60
C LEU A 322 29.73 12.35 18.97
N SER A 323 30.24 11.13 18.72
CA SER A 323 31.60 10.73 19.08
C SER A 323 32.68 11.18 18.09
N GLY A 324 32.32 11.48 16.84
CA GLY A 324 33.27 11.81 15.76
C GLY A 324 34.05 10.62 15.21
N GLN A 325 33.77 9.41 15.67
CA GLN A 325 34.42 8.18 15.16
C GLN A 325 34.00 7.86 13.73
N GLN A 326 34.87 7.20 12.98
CA GLN A 326 34.56 6.70 11.65
C GLN A 326 33.80 5.38 11.75
N VAL A 327 32.67 5.29 11.02
CA VAL A 327 31.79 4.14 10.98
C VAL A 327 31.74 3.62 9.53
N GLU A 328 32.02 2.33 9.36
CA GLU A 328 31.98 1.70 8.03
C GLU A 328 30.55 1.68 7.44
N VAL A 329 30.48 1.87 6.13
CA VAL A 329 29.23 1.78 5.36
C VAL A 329 29.19 0.46 4.58
N TRP A 330 28.08 -0.25 4.68
CA TRP A 330 27.80 -1.50 3.99
C TRP A 330 26.62 -1.34 3.05
N VAL A 331 26.55 -2.13 2.00
CA VAL A 331 25.29 -2.35 1.26
C VAL A 331 24.60 -3.56 1.89
N GLY A 332 23.33 -3.42 2.33
CA GLY A 332 22.58 -4.50 2.93
C GLY A 332 21.36 -4.89 2.10
N ASN A 333 21.13 -6.21 1.91
CA ASN A 333 19.97 -6.73 1.19
C ASN A 333 18.62 -6.53 1.93
N TYR A 334 18.68 -6.00 3.14
CA TYR A 334 17.57 -5.78 4.06
C TYR A 334 17.22 -4.31 4.27
N VAL A 335 17.92 -3.40 3.61
CA VAL A 335 17.68 -1.96 3.67
C VAL A 335 16.88 -1.53 2.44
N LEU A 336 15.75 -0.85 2.68
CA LEU A 336 14.86 -0.38 1.61
C LEU A 336 15.05 1.11 1.38
N MET A 337 15.25 1.52 0.13
CA MET A 337 15.34 2.94 -0.25
C MET A 337 14.02 3.70 0.04
N GLY A 338 12.90 3.03 -0.03
CA GLY A 338 11.56 3.60 0.23
C GLY A 338 11.19 3.72 1.71
N TYR A 339 12.04 3.25 2.65
CA TYR A 339 11.80 3.34 4.09
C TYR A 339 12.87 4.21 4.75
N GLY A 340 12.43 5.26 5.45
CA GLY A 340 13.35 6.25 5.97
C GLY A 340 14.12 6.96 4.84
N ASP A 341 15.43 7.07 5.02
CA ASP A 341 16.35 7.71 4.06
C ASP A 341 17.18 6.67 3.26
N GLY A 342 16.76 5.41 3.23
CA GLY A 342 17.49 4.33 2.56
C GLY A 342 18.79 3.93 3.27
N ALA A 343 18.93 4.27 4.54
CA ALA A 343 20.06 3.90 5.37
C ALA A 343 19.61 3.56 6.81
N VAL A 344 20.36 2.69 7.47
CA VAL A 344 20.15 2.31 8.87
C VAL A 344 21.47 2.32 9.62
N MET A 345 21.44 2.62 10.90
CA MET A 345 22.57 2.40 11.80
C MET A 345 22.51 0.97 12.35
N GLY A 346 23.64 0.29 12.42
CA GLY A 346 23.78 -1.04 13.02
C GLY A 346 24.27 -0.96 14.46
N VAL A 347 23.50 -1.55 15.38
CA VAL A 347 23.84 -1.60 16.82
C VAL A 347 23.84 -3.06 17.28
N PRO A 348 24.91 -3.82 17.00
CA PRO A 348 24.94 -5.26 17.26
C PRO A 348 24.67 -5.66 18.70
N ALA A 349 25.01 -4.82 19.66
CA ALA A 349 24.79 -5.14 21.07
C ALA A 349 23.30 -5.12 21.48
N HIS A 350 22.41 -4.45 20.72
CA HIS A 350 21.03 -4.18 21.16
C HIS A 350 19.97 -4.42 20.08
N ASP A 351 20.33 -5.05 18.96
CA ASP A 351 19.43 -5.57 17.91
C ASP A 351 19.90 -6.98 17.49
N GLU A 352 19.03 -7.97 17.64
CA GLU A 352 19.32 -9.38 17.34
C GLU A 352 19.86 -9.59 15.92
N ARG A 353 19.23 -8.90 14.97
CA ARG A 353 19.58 -9.05 13.56
C ARG A 353 20.92 -8.42 13.24
N ASP A 354 21.27 -7.32 13.92
CA ASP A 354 22.59 -6.69 13.79
C ASP A 354 23.65 -7.50 14.53
N PHE A 355 23.30 -8.17 15.65
CA PHE A 355 24.17 -9.08 16.36
C PHE A 355 24.60 -10.25 15.45
N ILE A 356 23.63 -10.93 14.83
CA ILE A 356 23.88 -12.04 13.91
C ILE A 356 24.76 -11.57 12.72
N PHE A 357 24.43 -10.40 12.17
CA PHE A 357 25.21 -9.79 11.08
C PHE A 357 26.65 -9.50 11.52
N ALA A 358 26.84 -8.90 12.68
CA ALA A 358 28.17 -8.59 13.21
C ALA A 358 29.01 -9.84 13.49
N LYS A 359 28.42 -10.89 14.05
CA LYS A 359 29.09 -12.19 14.25
C LYS A 359 29.53 -12.81 12.91
N LYS A 360 28.66 -12.75 11.89
CA LYS A 360 28.94 -13.27 10.54
C LYS A 360 30.12 -12.58 9.86
N TYR A 361 30.22 -11.27 10.01
CA TYR A 361 31.21 -10.44 9.29
C TYR A 361 32.36 -9.93 10.13
N GLY A 362 32.43 -10.31 11.41
CA GLY A 362 33.50 -9.90 12.34
C GLY A 362 33.46 -8.41 12.67
N ILE A 363 32.26 -7.82 12.74
CA ILE A 363 32.07 -6.41 13.12
C ILE A 363 32.11 -6.30 14.65
N PRO A 364 32.71 -5.25 15.23
CA PRO A 364 32.73 -5.06 16.68
C PRO A 364 31.31 -4.96 17.27
N ILE A 365 31.16 -5.50 18.48
CA ILE A 365 29.94 -5.40 19.28
C ILE A 365 30.27 -4.54 20.51
N VAL A 366 29.53 -3.44 20.70
CA VAL A 366 29.77 -2.48 21.79
C VAL A 366 28.50 -2.36 22.63
N GLU A 367 28.54 -2.87 23.84
CA GLU A 367 27.46 -2.77 24.79
C GLU A 367 27.32 -1.32 25.29
N VAL A 368 26.09 -0.78 25.20
CA VAL A 368 25.75 0.59 25.63
C VAL A 368 24.48 0.67 26.51
N ILE A 369 23.86 -0.47 26.79
CA ILE A 369 22.72 -0.57 27.71
C ILE A 369 23.07 -1.65 28.75
N LEU A 370 23.04 -1.28 30.02
CA LEU A 370 23.19 -2.18 31.16
C LEU A 370 21.85 -2.43 31.81
N ILE A 371 21.56 -3.68 32.14
CA ILE A 371 20.46 -4.06 33.02
C ILE A 371 21.07 -4.67 34.30
N ASP A 372 20.76 -4.11 35.45
CA ASP A 372 21.31 -4.58 36.71
C ASP A 372 21.01 -6.06 36.98
N GLY A 373 22.04 -6.80 37.40
CA GLY A 373 21.97 -8.23 37.66
C GLY A 373 22.09 -9.12 36.40
N TYR A 374 22.35 -8.57 35.22
CA TYR A 374 22.59 -9.32 34.00
C TYR A 374 24.00 -9.04 33.44
N GLU A 375 24.67 -10.11 33.01
CA GLU A 375 25.96 -10.00 32.32
C GLU A 375 25.77 -10.18 30.80
N TYR A 376 26.43 -9.33 30.02
CA TYR A 376 26.37 -9.37 28.56
C TYR A 376 27.26 -10.50 28.01
N ASP A 377 26.67 -11.38 27.18
CA ASP A 377 27.38 -12.44 26.46
C ASP A 377 27.62 -12.01 25.01
N TYR A 378 28.88 -11.82 24.65
CA TYR A 378 29.26 -11.44 23.30
C TYR A 378 29.20 -12.60 22.30
N ASP A 379 28.95 -13.83 22.75
CA ASP A 379 28.88 -15.00 21.88
C ASP A 379 27.45 -15.45 21.58
N GLN A 380 26.51 -15.16 22.44
CA GLN A 380 25.10 -15.52 22.29
C GLN A 380 24.16 -14.32 22.48
N TRP A 381 23.15 -14.23 21.60
CA TRP A 381 22.07 -13.28 21.76
C TRP A 381 21.15 -13.66 22.92
N ASN A 382 20.74 -12.66 23.69
CA ASN A 382 19.73 -12.80 24.73
C ASN A 382 18.65 -11.72 24.52
N ASP A 383 17.37 -12.08 24.65
CA ASP A 383 16.23 -11.18 24.38
C ASP A 383 16.25 -9.88 25.20
N TRP A 384 16.82 -9.91 26.40
CA TRP A 384 16.90 -8.74 27.23
C TRP A 384 17.83 -7.64 26.68
N TYR A 385 18.72 -7.95 25.75
CA TYR A 385 19.58 -6.94 25.09
C TYR A 385 18.77 -5.86 24.36
N GLY A 386 17.56 -6.20 23.92
CA GLY A 386 16.62 -5.28 23.28
C GLY A 386 15.69 -4.52 24.23
N ASP A 387 15.76 -4.79 25.55
CA ASP A 387 14.82 -4.23 26.53
C ASP A 387 14.99 -2.70 26.68
N LYS A 388 13.88 -1.98 26.51
CA LYS A 388 13.82 -0.51 26.61
C LYS A 388 13.42 -0.01 28.01
N GLN A 389 12.89 -0.89 28.85
CA GLN A 389 12.25 -0.46 30.12
C GLN A 389 13.17 -0.53 31.30
N ARG A 390 14.05 -1.54 31.36
CA ARG A 390 14.88 -1.84 32.56
C ARG A 390 16.32 -1.35 32.45
N GLY A 391 16.74 -1.00 31.22
CA GLY A 391 18.13 -0.65 30.95
C GLY A 391 18.48 0.80 31.26
N VAL A 392 19.73 1.04 31.61
CA VAL A 392 20.35 2.35 31.63
C VAL A 392 21.52 2.40 30.66
N THR A 393 21.77 3.55 30.08
CA THR A 393 22.89 3.74 29.16
C THR A 393 24.23 3.67 29.87
N ILE A 394 25.18 2.96 29.26
CA ILE A 394 26.61 2.89 29.68
C ILE A 394 27.50 3.16 28.46
N ASN A 395 28.78 3.35 28.62
CA ASN A 395 29.75 3.59 27.53
C ASN A 395 29.28 4.66 26.50
N SER A 396 28.49 5.63 26.98
CA SER A 396 27.82 6.63 26.18
C SER A 396 28.24 8.06 26.55
N ASP A 397 29.46 8.27 27.00
CA ASP A 397 29.98 9.56 27.43
C ASP A 397 29.01 10.28 28.40
N SER A 398 28.67 11.52 28.11
CA SER A 398 27.75 12.34 28.91
C SER A 398 26.29 11.82 28.94
N PHE A 399 25.97 10.81 28.13
CA PHE A 399 24.63 10.19 28.09
C PHE A 399 24.57 8.89 28.91
N SER A 400 25.64 8.52 29.63
CA SER A 400 25.65 7.32 30.47
C SER A 400 24.82 7.54 31.75
N GLY A 401 24.15 6.47 32.23
CA GLY A 401 23.33 6.47 33.44
C GLY A 401 21.88 6.93 33.23
N LEU A 402 21.45 7.18 32.00
CA LEU A 402 20.09 7.61 31.66
C LEU A 402 19.21 6.40 31.34
N GLY A 403 17.93 6.48 31.73
CA GLY A 403 16.90 5.58 31.26
C GLY A 403 16.57 5.83 29.80
N TYR A 404 15.81 4.91 29.16
CA TYR A 404 15.50 4.95 27.72
C TYR A 404 15.01 6.32 27.25
N GLN A 405 13.93 6.84 27.86
CA GLN A 405 13.32 8.10 27.39
C GLN A 405 14.24 9.31 27.62
N GLU A 406 14.90 9.34 28.75
CA GLU A 406 15.87 10.42 29.11
C GLU A 406 17.05 10.42 28.12
N ALA A 407 17.58 9.24 27.77
CA ALA A 407 18.67 9.10 26.82
C ALA A 407 18.24 9.56 25.40
N VAL A 408 17.05 9.13 24.94
CA VAL A 408 16.50 9.57 23.65
C VAL A 408 16.36 11.09 23.61
N ASP A 409 15.85 11.70 24.68
CA ASP A 409 15.64 13.15 24.75
C ASP A 409 16.96 13.92 24.78
N ALA A 410 17.92 13.49 25.59
CA ALA A 410 19.23 14.11 25.68
C ALA A 410 20.03 14.00 24.37
N ILE A 411 20.02 12.83 23.73
CA ILE A 411 20.70 12.59 22.45
C ILE A 411 20.05 13.40 21.36
N ALA A 412 18.70 13.40 21.26
CA ALA A 412 17.99 14.21 20.27
C ALA A 412 18.29 15.71 20.43
N HIS A 413 18.36 16.20 21.67
CA HIS A 413 18.73 17.58 21.95
C HIS A 413 20.17 17.88 21.49
N ALA A 414 21.12 17.03 21.81
CA ALA A 414 22.52 17.20 21.42
C ALA A 414 22.69 17.19 19.88
N LEU A 415 21.97 16.32 19.19
CA LEU A 415 21.95 16.27 17.73
C LEU A 415 21.34 17.54 17.13
N LYS A 416 20.25 18.05 17.72
CA LYS A 416 19.60 19.30 17.27
C LYS A 416 20.51 20.50 17.41
N VAL A 417 21.22 20.64 18.53
CA VAL A 417 22.20 21.70 18.77
C VAL A 417 23.31 21.70 17.72
N ARG A 418 23.73 20.50 17.30
CA ARG A 418 24.76 20.34 16.24
C ARG A 418 24.20 20.47 14.81
N GLY A 419 22.89 20.61 14.65
CA GLY A 419 22.23 20.63 13.33
C GLY A 419 22.32 19.28 12.58
N LEU A 420 22.44 18.18 13.33
CA LEU A 420 22.64 16.83 12.80
C LEU A 420 21.48 15.88 13.09
N GLY A 421 20.40 16.33 13.70
CA GLY A 421 19.21 15.51 13.89
C GLY A 421 18.16 16.12 14.79
N GLU A 422 17.00 15.51 14.80
CA GLU A 422 15.88 15.91 15.66
C GLU A 422 14.87 14.75 15.82
N LYS A 423 13.99 14.88 16.81
CA LYS A 423 12.85 13.97 16.96
C LYS A 423 11.94 14.07 15.74
N MET A 424 11.48 12.93 15.25
CA MET A 424 10.62 12.85 14.09
C MET A 424 9.59 11.74 14.25
N THR A 425 8.38 11.99 13.80
CA THR A 425 7.36 10.96 13.61
C THR A 425 7.38 10.50 12.16
N THR A 426 7.45 9.20 11.95
CA THR A 426 7.33 8.58 10.63
C THR A 426 6.11 7.69 10.58
N TRP A 427 5.63 7.42 9.36
CA TRP A 427 4.47 6.61 9.09
C TRP A 427 4.81 5.49 8.12
N ARG A 428 4.31 4.28 8.37
CA ARG A 428 4.40 3.18 7.41
C ARG A 428 3.46 3.40 6.23
N LEU A 429 2.30 4.01 6.50
CA LEU A 429 1.33 4.40 5.47
C LEU A 429 2.03 5.18 4.34
N ARG A 430 1.68 4.87 3.10
CA ARG A 430 2.16 5.56 1.90
C ARG A 430 0.99 6.13 1.13
N ASP A 431 1.26 7.17 0.34
CA ASP A 431 0.26 7.71 -0.57
C ASP A 431 -0.23 6.65 -1.54
N TRP A 432 -1.52 6.67 -1.79
CA TRP A 432 -2.17 5.66 -2.60
C TRP A 432 -2.04 6.00 -4.09
N GLY A 433 -1.29 5.18 -4.85
CA GLY A 433 -1.21 5.27 -6.30
C GLY A 433 -2.47 4.74 -6.95
N VAL A 434 -3.21 5.61 -7.64
CA VAL A 434 -4.50 5.26 -8.28
C VAL A 434 -4.37 4.99 -9.77
N SER A 435 -3.27 5.39 -10.41
CA SER A 435 -3.03 5.10 -11.82
C SER A 435 -2.75 3.63 -12.07
N ARG A 436 -3.42 3.06 -13.08
CA ARG A 436 -3.15 1.73 -13.62
C ARG A 436 -3.06 1.83 -15.13
N GLN A 437 -2.12 1.13 -15.74
CA GLN A 437 -1.91 1.12 -17.20
C GLN A 437 -2.78 0.03 -17.81
N ARG A 438 -4.10 0.18 -17.65
CA ARG A 438 -5.10 -0.79 -18.05
C ARG A 438 -6.23 -0.12 -18.81
N TYR A 439 -6.81 -0.90 -19.74
CA TYR A 439 -7.95 -0.46 -20.54
C TYR A 439 -9.25 -0.50 -19.73
N TRP A 440 -9.58 -1.66 -19.11
CA TRP A 440 -10.86 -1.84 -18.43
C TRP A 440 -10.85 -1.22 -17.02
N GLY A 441 -11.09 0.08 -16.98
CA GLY A 441 -11.09 0.90 -15.78
C GLY A 441 -11.64 2.30 -16.04
N THR A 442 -11.89 3.06 -14.97
CA THR A 442 -12.33 4.46 -15.11
C THR A 442 -11.23 5.31 -15.73
N PRO A 443 -11.46 5.96 -16.88
CA PRO A 443 -10.50 6.89 -17.46
C PRO A 443 -10.20 8.05 -16.49
N ILE A 444 -8.92 8.38 -16.31
CA ILE A 444 -8.52 9.58 -15.58
C ILE A 444 -8.81 10.78 -16.49
N PRO A 445 -9.64 11.77 -16.04
CA PRO A 445 -10.14 12.85 -16.89
C PRO A 445 -9.10 13.97 -17.09
N ILE A 446 -7.97 13.61 -17.69
CA ILE A 446 -6.84 14.54 -17.95
C ILE A 446 -6.48 14.46 -19.43
N ILE A 447 -6.36 15.60 -20.06
CA ILE A 447 -5.86 15.78 -21.42
C ILE A 447 -4.38 16.14 -21.34
N HIS A 448 -3.53 15.44 -22.08
CA HIS A 448 -2.13 15.77 -22.22
C HIS A 448 -1.96 16.68 -23.46
N CYS A 449 -1.75 17.97 -23.20
CA CYS A 449 -1.53 18.98 -24.24
C CYS A 449 -0.04 19.30 -24.35
N ASP A 450 0.47 19.38 -25.57
CA ASP A 450 1.90 19.67 -25.81
C ASP A 450 2.30 21.08 -25.32
N GLU A 451 1.37 22.04 -25.35
CA GLU A 451 1.62 23.43 -24.93
C GLU A 451 1.35 23.63 -23.44
N HIS A 452 0.29 23.00 -22.88
CA HIS A 452 -0.19 23.27 -21.50
C HIS A 452 0.07 22.11 -20.52
N GLY A 453 0.64 20.99 -21.00
CA GLY A 453 0.89 19.80 -20.18
C GLY A 453 -0.40 19.05 -19.82
N ALA A 454 -0.52 18.65 -18.55
CA ALA A 454 -1.69 17.92 -18.05
C ALA A 454 -2.84 18.89 -17.71
N VAL A 455 -3.91 18.86 -18.48
CA VAL A 455 -5.07 19.74 -18.36
C VAL A 455 -6.30 18.92 -17.98
N SER A 456 -7.04 19.37 -16.96
CA SER A 456 -8.28 18.75 -16.52
C SER A 456 -9.38 18.87 -17.58
N VAL A 457 -10.12 17.79 -17.79
CA VAL A 457 -11.36 17.83 -18.59
C VAL A 457 -12.39 18.71 -17.85
N PRO A 458 -13.05 19.66 -18.51
CA PRO A 458 -14.08 20.47 -17.86
C PRO A 458 -15.24 19.61 -17.32
N GLU A 459 -15.76 19.95 -16.13
CA GLU A 459 -16.82 19.17 -15.46
C GLU A 459 -18.07 18.97 -16.36
N LYS A 460 -18.39 19.96 -17.19
CA LYS A 460 -19.53 19.90 -18.12
C LYS A 460 -19.38 18.83 -19.21
N ASP A 461 -18.13 18.43 -19.48
CA ASP A 461 -17.79 17.47 -20.54
C ASP A 461 -17.58 16.05 -19.97
N LEU A 462 -17.84 15.84 -18.67
CA LEU A 462 -17.84 14.51 -18.05
C LEU A 462 -19.14 13.75 -18.37
N PRO A 463 -19.10 12.44 -18.52
CA PRO A 463 -17.93 11.58 -18.37
C PRO A 463 -17.03 11.53 -19.61
N VAL A 464 -15.71 11.36 -19.39
CA VAL A 464 -14.83 10.81 -20.42
C VAL A 464 -15.20 9.34 -20.58
N VAL A 465 -15.85 9.00 -21.70
CA VAL A 465 -16.42 7.66 -21.91
C VAL A 465 -15.34 6.70 -22.41
N LEU A 466 -15.21 5.55 -21.74
CA LEU A 466 -14.35 4.46 -22.16
C LEU A 466 -14.96 3.75 -23.39
N PRO A 467 -14.23 3.57 -24.50
CA PRO A 467 -14.68 2.74 -25.60
C PRO A 467 -14.98 1.31 -25.14
N GLN A 468 -16.06 0.71 -25.63
CA GLN A 468 -16.51 -0.61 -25.17
C GLN A 468 -16.21 -1.74 -26.19
N ASP A 469 -15.70 -1.39 -27.35
CA ASP A 469 -15.45 -2.28 -28.50
C ASP A 469 -14.01 -2.78 -28.59
N CYS A 470 -13.10 -2.30 -27.76
CA CYS A 470 -11.72 -2.74 -27.77
C CYS A 470 -11.59 -4.20 -27.32
N VAL A 471 -10.86 -5.00 -28.08
CA VAL A 471 -10.48 -6.36 -27.71
C VAL A 471 -9.00 -6.35 -27.34
N PRO A 472 -8.63 -6.66 -26.08
CA PRO A 472 -7.24 -6.78 -25.70
C PRO A 472 -6.56 -7.93 -26.46
N ASP A 473 -5.35 -7.69 -26.97
CA ASP A 473 -4.56 -8.65 -27.74
C ASP A 473 -3.21 -9.02 -27.08
N GLY A 474 -2.95 -8.45 -25.89
CA GLY A 474 -1.70 -8.64 -25.16
C GLY A 474 -0.56 -7.72 -25.60
N SER A 475 -0.75 -6.85 -26.61
CA SER A 475 0.27 -5.89 -27.08
C SER A 475 0.39 -4.64 -26.20
N GLY A 476 -0.46 -4.52 -25.16
CA GLY A 476 -0.51 -3.38 -24.26
C GLY A 476 -1.91 -2.79 -24.10
N ASN A 477 -1.99 -1.50 -23.79
CA ASN A 477 -3.28 -0.81 -23.63
C ASN A 477 -3.91 -0.51 -25.01
N PRO A 478 -5.03 -1.14 -25.38
CA PRO A 478 -5.67 -0.97 -26.67
C PRO A 478 -6.16 0.46 -26.93
N LEU A 479 -6.33 1.29 -25.91
CA LEU A 479 -6.69 2.70 -26.08
C LEU A 479 -5.68 3.49 -26.91
N VAL A 480 -4.41 3.10 -26.89
CA VAL A 480 -3.34 3.77 -27.65
C VAL A 480 -3.62 3.73 -29.16
N HIS A 481 -4.31 2.67 -29.63
CA HIS A 481 -4.62 2.45 -31.05
C HIS A 481 -6.07 2.74 -31.40
N HIS A 482 -6.89 3.19 -30.43
CA HIS A 482 -8.31 3.46 -30.65
C HIS A 482 -8.51 4.89 -31.17
N GLU A 483 -8.63 5.06 -32.50
CA GLU A 483 -8.76 6.37 -33.14
C GLU A 483 -9.90 7.22 -32.55
N GLY A 484 -11.06 6.63 -32.29
CA GLY A 484 -12.21 7.34 -31.72
C GLY A 484 -12.01 7.86 -30.31
N PHE A 485 -11.00 7.37 -29.59
CA PHE A 485 -10.67 7.85 -28.27
C PHE A 485 -9.71 9.06 -28.29
N HIS A 486 -8.91 9.17 -29.35
CA HIS A 486 -7.92 10.25 -29.51
C HIS A 486 -8.37 11.31 -30.52
N ALA A 487 -9.16 10.92 -31.53
CA ALA A 487 -9.59 11.84 -32.57
C ALA A 487 -10.54 12.91 -32.03
N GLY A 488 -10.27 14.15 -32.38
CA GLY A 488 -11.09 15.31 -31.97
C GLY A 488 -10.96 15.75 -30.53
N VAL A 489 -10.02 15.17 -29.75
CA VAL A 489 -9.71 15.70 -28.43
C VAL A 489 -8.96 17.01 -28.57
N THR A 490 -9.51 18.06 -27.98
CA THR A 490 -8.91 19.42 -27.99
C THR A 490 -8.60 19.86 -26.56
N CYS A 491 -7.55 20.66 -26.42
CA CYS A 491 -7.27 21.33 -25.15
C CYS A 491 -8.37 22.37 -24.88
N PRO A 492 -9.06 22.34 -23.72
CA PRO A 492 -10.15 23.26 -23.38
C PRO A 492 -9.73 24.72 -23.21
#